data_3f0d813e2a0600649a56f89b43ceac72
#
_entry.id   3f0d813e2a0600649a56f89b43ceac72
#
_cell.length_a   1.000
_cell.length_b   1.000
_cell.length_c   1.000
_cell.angle_alpha   90.00
_cell.angle_beta   90.00
_cell.angle_gamma   90.00
#
_symmetry.space_group_name_H-M   'P 1'
#
loop_
_entity.id
_entity.type
_entity.pdbx_description
1 polymer ?
#
loop_
_entity_poly.entity_id
_entity_poly.type
_entity_poly.pdbx_seq_one_letter_code
_entity_poly.pdbx_strand_id
1 'polypeptide(L)'
;MSQASFFVRVPASSANLGPGFDALGMALSVHLEMGPVVNGVIPAGAKMIDEYHPGHIAFRSYGGVGDVWVRSKIPMGRGLGFSGAARVAGVVAAHAQKHGVSNDALNAARKDLLHASTQLEGHPDNVAASLVGGVTASASGEVVRVPLALDPTILAWVPDTQTSTEKSRTALSSTLSLSDAVVNIGHTALLLGALSTGDVALLRIATQDRIHQDIRLANAPGSKAALDAALSTNAWCAWLSGSGPTVAVMCAKSDAKQIASQLPQTGDVLELTIDQHGAVII
;
A
#
# COMPACT_ATOMS: atom_id res chain seq x y z
N MET A 1 31.89 -12.07 13.11
CA MET A 1 31.78 -11.48 11.76
C MET A 1 31.18 -10.08 11.92
N SER A 2 31.84 -9.04 11.40
CA SER A 2 31.29 -7.66 11.42
C SER A 2 29.98 -7.68 10.64
N GLN A 3 28.86 -7.33 11.28
CA GLN A 3 27.60 -7.16 10.56
C GLN A 3 27.78 -6.01 9.57
N ALA A 4 27.60 -6.29 8.29
CA ALA A 4 27.58 -5.25 7.27
C ALA A 4 26.44 -4.27 7.56
N SER A 5 26.71 -2.98 7.48
CA SER A 5 25.67 -1.96 7.59
C SER A 5 24.80 -2.03 6.33
N PHE A 6 23.52 -2.32 6.46
CA PHE A 6 22.53 -2.30 5.38
C PHE A 6 21.20 -1.78 5.91
N PHE A 7 20.31 -1.42 5.01
CA PHE A 7 18.91 -1.19 5.34
C PHE A 7 18.00 -1.63 4.19
N VAL A 8 16.76 -1.84 4.51
CA VAL A 8 15.70 -2.17 3.56
C VAL A 8 14.84 -0.93 3.33
N ARG A 9 14.57 -0.60 2.08
CA ARG A 9 13.61 0.45 1.69
C ARG A 9 12.38 -0.22 1.13
N VAL A 10 11.21 0.15 1.67
CA VAL A 10 9.91 -0.44 1.31
C VAL A 10 8.92 0.68 1.00
N PRO A 11 8.23 0.65 -0.16
CA PRO A 11 7.23 1.64 -0.51
C PRO A 11 5.94 1.48 0.32
N ALA A 12 5.23 2.59 0.49
CA ALA A 12 3.84 2.62 0.88
C ALA A 12 2.97 1.88 -0.14
N SER A 13 1.72 1.65 0.21
CA SER A 13 0.77 1.02 -0.69
C SER A 13 -0.63 1.59 -0.54
N SER A 14 -1.36 1.62 -1.66
CA SER A 14 -2.81 1.79 -1.69
C SER A 14 -3.44 0.45 -2.00
N ALA A 15 -4.32 -0.03 -1.15
CA ALA A 15 -4.99 -1.32 -1.28
C ALA A 15 -6.41 -1.18 -1.84
N ASN A 16 -6.96 -2.29 -2.31
CA ASN A 16 -8.29 -2.47 -2.87
C ASN A 16 -8.50 -1.81 -4.25
N LEU A 17 -7.98 -0.64 -4.52
CA LEU A 17 -8.12 0.11 -5.77
C LEU A 17 -9.59 0.24 -6.26
N GLY A 18 -10.53 0.37 -5.31
CA GLY A 18 -11.96 0.25 -5.54
C GLY A 18 -12.44 -1.19 -5.38
N PRO A 19 -12.76 -1.92 -6.46
CA PRO A 19 -13.46 -3.21 -6.40
C PRO A 19 -12.60 -4.42 -6.01
N GLY A 20 -11.27 -4.26 -5.97
CA GLY A 20 -10.34 -5.36 -5.71
C GLY A 20 -10.07 -5.60 -4.23
N PHE A 21 -11.12 -5.67 -3.42
CA PHE A 21 -11.06 -5.87 -1.98
C PHE A 21 -10.20 -7.07 -1.59
N ASP A 22 -9.19 -6.83 -0.72
CA ASP A 22 -8.20 -7.81 -0.24
C ASP A 22 -7.37 -8.50 -1.34
N ALA A 23 -7.47 -8.04 -2.59
CA ALA A 23 -6.81 -8.66 -3.74
C ALA A 23 -5.87 -7.71 -4.50
N LEU A 24 -6.24 -6.44 -4.65
CA LEU A 24 -5.46 -5.48 -5.42
C LEU A 24 -4.69 -4.52 -4.54
N GLY A 25 -3.43 -4.26 -4.90
CA GLY A 25 -2.57 -3.26 -4.28
C GLY A 25 -1.75 -2.49 -5.30
N MET A 26 -1.35 -1.27 -4.92
CA MET A 26 -0.50 -0.39 -5.71
C MET A 26 0.61 0.16 -4.81
N ALA A 27 1.86 -0.02 -5.20
CA ALA A 27 3.00 0.55 -4.49
C ALA A 27 3.16 2.04 -4.83
N LEU A 28 3.47 2.86 -3.82
CA LEU A 28 3.54 4.32 -3.93
C LEU A 28 4.92 4.86 -3.52
N SER A 29 5.40 5.91 -4.18
CA SER A 29 6.74 6.49 -4.04
C SER A 29 7.00 7.27 -2.74
N VAL A 30 6.40 6.84 -1.64
CA VAL A 30 6.72 7.26 -0.27
C VAL A 30 7.15 6.03 0.53
N HIS A 31 8.23 6.12 1.31
CA HIS A 31 8.93 4.94 1.77
C HIS A 31 9.10 4.88 3.29
N LEU A 32 9.22 3.66 3.77
CA LEU A 32 9.76 3.27 5.06
C LEU A 32 11.14 2.64 4.84
N GLU A 33 12.08 2.96 5.71
CA GLU A 33 13.40 2.35 5.76
C GLU A 33 13.61 1.68 7.12
N MET A 34 14.22 0.51 7.13
CA MET A 34 14.48 -0.28 8.33
C MET A 34 15.81 -1.00 8.20
N GLY A 35 16.59 -1.01 9.27
CA GLY A 35 17.87 -1.74 9.32
C GLY A 35 18.26 -2.14 10.73
N PRO A 36 19.27 -3.02 10.86
CA PRO A 36 19.81 -3.39 12.16
C PRO A 36 20.55 -2.22 12.81
N VAL A 37 20.51 -2.15 14.14
CA VAL A 37 21.37 -1.26 14.91
C VAL A 37 22.77 -1.89 14.98
N VAL A 38 23.75 -1.19 14.44
CA VAL A 38 25.15 -1.65 14.44
C VAL A 38 25.97 -0.78 15.40
N ASN A 39 26.60 -1.39 16.40
CA ASN A 39 27.40 -0.70 17.43
C ASN A 39 26.65 0.46 18.14
N GLY A 40 25.33 0.32 18.32
CA GLY A 40 24.50 1.36 18.94
C GLY A 40 24.24 2.59 18.05
N VAL A 41 24.63 2.56 16.79
CA VAL A 41 24.46 3.69 15.84
C VAL A 41 23.23 3.48 14.98
N ILE A 42 22.43 4.54 14.82
CA ILE A 42 21.29 4.60 13.90
C ILE A 42 21.44 5.83 12.95
N PRO A 43 20.89 5.77 11.74
CA PRO A 43 20.94 6.89 10.81
C PRO A 43 20.20 8.14 11.33
N ALA A 44 20.60 9.31 10.86
CA ALA A 44 19.91 10.56 11.18
C ALA A 44 18.41 10.48 10.80
N GLY A 45 17.54 10.92 11.70
CA GLY A 45 16.08 10.87 11.53
C GLY A 45 15.45 9.50 11.70
N ALA A 46 16.23 8.45 11.97
CA ALA A 46 15.73 7.14 12.35
C ALA A 46 15.41 7.09 13.85
N LYS A 47 14.58 6.12 14.23
CA LYS A 47 14.25 5.82 15.64
C LYS A 47 14.43 4.32 15.87
N MET A 48 14.98 3.95 17.02
CA MET A 48 14.86 2.57 17.48
C MET A 48 13.40 2.24 17.71
N ILE A 49 13.01 1.04 17.35
CA ILE A 49 11.65 0.55 17.54
C ILE A 49 11.61 -0.53 18.61
N ASP A 50 10.51 -0.54 19.34
CA ASP A 50 10.25 -1.52 20.39
C ASP A 50 9.68 -2.84 19.87
N GLU A 51 9.48 -3.78 20.76
CA GLU A 51 8.96 -5.13 20.48
C GLU A 51 7.52 -5.16 19.98
N TYR A 52 6.74 -4.07 20.17
CA TYR A 52 5.35 -3.95 19.73
C TYR A 52 5.23 -3.39 18.30
N HIS A 53 6.30 -2.83 17.78
CA HIS A 53 6.29 -2.29 16.43
C HIS A 53 6.13 -3.39 15.38
N PRO A 54 5.21 -3.27 14.37
CA PRO A 54 4.96 -4.34 13.39
C PRO A 54 6.21 -4.79 12.64
N GLY A 55 7.15 -3.89 12.37
CA GLY A 55 8.44 -4.22 11.76
C GLY A 55 9.33 -5.07 12.66
N HIS A 56 9.37 -4.78 13.98
CA HIS A 56 10.15 -5.58 14.93
C HIS A 56 9.54 -6.99 15.09
N ILE A 57 8.22 -7.05 15.25
CA ILE A 57 7.51 -8.35 15.31
C ILE A 57 7.85 -9.19 14.08
N ALA A 58 7.79 -8.60 12.88
CA ALA A 58 8.08 -9.27 11.62
C ALA A 58 9.55 -9.69 11.50
N PHE A 59 10.49 -8.83 11.91
CA PHE A 59 11.91 -9.13 11.95
C PHE A 59 12.22 -10.33 12.85
N ARG A 60 11.67 -10.32 14.06
CA ARG A 60 11.88 -11.41 15.04
C ARG A 60 11.22 -12.71 14.59
N SER A 61 10.01 -12.66 14.05
CA SER A 61 9.27 -13.85 13.59
C SER A 61 9.97 -14.57 12.44
N TYR A 62 10.68 -13.82 11.59
CA TYR A 62 11.48 -14.40 10.49
C TYR A 62 12.91 -14.79 10.92
N GLY A 63 13.21 -14.68 12.23
CA GLY A 63 14.47 -15.09 12.86
C GLY A 63 15.58 -14.06 12.83
N GLY A 64 15.24 -12.78 12.69
CA GLY A 64 16.17 -11.68 12.86
C GLY A 64 16.63 -11.53 14.32
N VAL A 65 17.86 -11.07 14.54
CA VAL A 65 18.51 -10.95 15.85
C VAL A 65 19.03 -9.53 16.07
N GLY A 66 18.85 -9.02 17.30
CA GLY A 66 19.31 -7.70 17.72
C GLY A 66 18.25 -6.62 17.51
N ASP A 67 18.66 -5.38 17.82
CA ASP A 67 17.80 -4.20 17.72
C ASP A 67 17.72 -3.70 16.28
N VAL A 68 16.63 -3.04 15.98
CA VAL A 68 16.37 -2.47 14.65
C VAL A 68 15.85 -1.03 14.77
N TRP A 69 16.12 -0.25 13.73
CA TRP A 69 15.66 1.12 13.60
C TRP A 69 14.73 1.27 12.40
N VAL A 70 13.85 2.26 12.46
CA VAL A 70 12.94 2.65 11.38
C VAL A 70 13.05 4.15 11.12
N ARG A 71 12.99 4.52 9.84
CA ARG A 71 12.76 5.88 9.35
C ARG A 71 11.62 5.82 8.33
N SER A 72 10.51 6.52 8.57
CA SER A 72 9.34 6.44 7.71
C SER A 72 8.79 7.81 7.37
N LYS A 73 8.41 7.99 6.11
CA LYS A 73 7.59 9.10 5.62
C LYS A 73 6.15 8.66 5.35
N ILE A 74 5.80 7.38 5.55
CA ILE A 74 4.46 6.87 5.35
C ILE A 74 3.57 7.32 6.51
N PRO A 75 2.46 8.03 6.27
CA PRO A 75 1.51 8.42 7.31
C PRO A 75 0.91 7.20 8.01
N MET A 76 1.07 7.12 9.33
CA MET A 76 0.63 5.97 10.13
C MET A 76 -0.88 6.00 10.38
N GLY A 77 -1.56 4.85 10.21
CA GLY A 77 -2.99 4.69 10.48
C GLY A 77 -3.91 5.47 9.52
N ARG A 78 -3.43 5.76 8.30
CA ARG A 78 -4.15 6.62 7.34
C ARG A 78 -4.42 5.95 5.99
N GLY A 79 -4.37 4.62 5.90
CA GLY A 79 -4.74 3.90 4.67
C GLY A 79 -3.66 3.89 3.58
N LEU A 80 -2.39 4.17 3.94
CA LEU A 80 -1.24 4.11 3.03
C LEU A 80 -0.31 2.93 3.30
N GLY A 81 -0.83 1.84 3.88
CA GLY A 81 -0.12 0.57 4.02
C GLY A 81 1.08 0.59 4.98
N PHE A 82 1.13 1.48 5.98
CA PHE A 82 2.26 1.56 6.92
C PHE A 82 2.55 0.22 7.59
N SER A 83 1.52 -0.50 8.10
CA SER A 83 1.69 -1.79 8.77
C SER A 83 2.28 -2.85 7.83
N GLY A 84 1.72 -2.98 6.62
CA GLY A 84 2.21 -3.90 5.59
C GLY A 84 3.66 -3.59 5.20
N ALA A 85 3.99 -2.32 4.94
CA ALA A 85 5.35 -1.90 4.62
C ALA A 85 6.34 -2.19 5.76
N ALA A 86 5.95 -1.94 7.01
CA ALA A 86 6.78 -2.24 8.18
C ALA A 86 7.03 -3.75 8.35
N ARG A 87 6.01 -4.58 8.12
CA ARG A 87 6.16 -6.05 8.18
C ARG A 87 7.04 -6.59 7.06
N VAL A 88 6.84 -6.11 5.84
CA VAL A 88 7.73 -6.43 4.72
C VAL A 88 9.17 -6.03 5.05
N ALA A 89 9.38 -4.81 5.56
CA ALA A 89 10.72 -4.35 5.94
C ALA A 89 11.38 -5.27 6.98
N GLY A 90 10.60 -5.69 8.00
CA GLY A 90 11.09 -6.60 9.05
C GLY A 90 11.48 -7.97 8.50
N VAL A 91 10.61 -8.60 7.70
CA VAL A 91 10.88 -9.91 7.10
C VAL A 91 12.08 -9.85 6.16
N VAL A 92 12.16 -8.82 5.30
CA VAL A 92 13.28 -8.63 4.36
C VAL A 92 14.58 -8.32 5.09
N ALA A 93 14.56 -7.51 6.16
CA ALA A 93 15.76 -7.23 6.95
C ALA A 93 16.30 -8.50 7.65
N ALA A 94 15.40 -9.34 8.18
CA ALA A 94 15.79 -10.62 8.76
C ALA A 94 16.35 -11.58 7.69
N HIS A 95 15.76 -11.62 6.51
CA HIS A 95 16.27 -12.38 5.36
C HIS A 95 17.68 -11.93 4.98
N ALA A 96 17.89 -10.61 4.83
CA ALA A 96 19.20 -10.06 4.50
C ALA A 96 20.25 -10.35 5.57
N GLN A 97 19.87 -10.32 6.85
CA GLN A 97 20.78 -10.67 7.96
C GLN A 97 21.22 -12.14 7.89
N LYS A 98 20.35 -13.05 7.45
CA LYS A 98 20.62 -14.50 7.40
C LYS A 98 21.33 -14.94 6.12
N HIS A 99 20.95 -14.37 4.98
CA HIS A 99 21.34 -14.84 3.64
C HIS A 99 22.25 -13.88 2.87
N GLY A 100 22.56 -12.74 3.49
CA GLY A 100 23.42 -11.72 2.91
C GLY A 100 22.66 -10.59 2.19
N VAL A 101 23.38 -9.49 1.98
CA VAL A 101 22.86 -8.24 1.40
C VAL A 101 22.88 -8.38 -0.14
N SER A 102 21.79 -8.92 -0.71
CA SER A 102 21.66 -9.14 -2.16
C SER A 102 20.21 -9.00 -2.61
N ASN A 103 19.97 -8.13 -3.59
CA ASN A 103 18.65 -8.00 -4.21
C ASN A 103 18.29 -9.21 -5.10
N ASP A 104 19.26 -9.94 -5.63
CA ASP A 104 19.01 -11.18 -6.37
C ASP A 104 18.51 -12.29 -5.41
N ALA A 105 19.14 -12.42 -4.24
CA ALA A 105 18.67 -13.34 -3.20
C ALA A 105 17.27 -12.96 -2.69
N LEU A 106 17.01 -11.65 -2.49
CA LEU A 106 15.68 -11.13 -2.16
C LEU A 106 14.66 -11.52 -3.22
N ASN A 107 14.96 -11.33 -4.51
CA ASN A 107 14.08 -11.65 -5.63
C ASN A 107 13.77 -13.17 -5.70
N ALA A 108 14.78 -14.02 -5.47
CA ALA A 108 14.60 -15.47 -5.44
C ALA A 108 13.70 -15.93 -4.28
N ALA A 109 13.71 -15.22 -3.15
CA ALA A 109 12.94 -15.56 -1.96
C ALA A 109 11.56 -14.86 -1.90
N ARG A 110 11.16 -14.07 -2.92
CA ARG A 110 9.95 -13.22 -2.86
C ARG A 110 8.69 -13.97 -2.47
N LYS A 111 8.51 -15.21 -2.91
CA LYS A 111 7.32 -16.02 -2.58
C LYS A 111 7.26 -16.35 -1.09
N ASP A 112 8.37 -16.76 -0.49
CA ASP A 112 8.43 -17.09 0.94
C ASP A 112 8.29 -15.83 1.80
N LEU A 113 8.89 -14.72 1.37
CA LEU A 113 8.78 -13.42 2.05
C LEU A 113 7.35 -12.86 1.97
N LEU A 114 6.68 -13.01 0.83
CA LEU A 114 5.27 -12.66 0.68
C LEU A 114 4.40 -13.47 1.64
N HIS A 115 4.59 -14.79 1.66
CA HIS A 115 3.84 -15.68 2.55
C HIS A 115 4.03 -15.29 4.02
N ALA A 116 5.27 -15.13 4.48
CA ALA A 116 5.58 -14.74 5.85
C ALA A 116 4.98 -13.39 6.23
N SER A 117 5.10 -12.39 5.35
CA SER A 117 4.55 -11.06 5.59
C SER A 117 3.02 -11.05 5.59
N THR A 118 2.39 -11.81 4.70
CA THR A 118 0.93 -11.94 4.62
C THR A 118 0.34 -12.63 5.85
N GLN A 119 1.00 -13.64 6.37
CA GLN A 119 0.57 -14.30 7.62
C GLN A 119 0.53 -13.34 8.82
N LEU A 120 1.45 -12.39 8.86
CA LEU A 120 1.50 -11.38 9.91
C LEU A 120 0.46 -10.26 9.71
N GLU A 121 0.16 -9.87 8.47
CA GLU A 121 -0.79 -8.80 8.15
C GLU A 121 -2.24 -9.29 8.12
N GLY A 122 -2.47 -10.53 7.74
CA GLY A 122 -3.78 -11.15 7.60
C GLY A 122 -4.41 -11.01 6.20
N HIS A 123 -3.87 -10.16 5.34
CA HIS A 123 -4.30 -9.97 3.95
C HIS A 123 -3.13 -9.55 3.05
N PRO A 124 -3.14 -9.92 1.75
CA PRO A 124 -1.96 -9.81 0.90
C PRO A 124 -1.81 -8.46 0.19
N ASP A 125 -2.86 -7.69 -0.01
CA ASP A 125 -2.95 -6.55 -0.91
C ASP A 125 -1.86 -5.48 -0.68
N ASN A 126 -1.73 -4.95 0.56
CA ASN A 126 -0.68 -4.00 0.92
C ASN A 126 0.71 -4.63 0.87
N VAL A 127 0.83 -5.85 1.41
CA VAL A 127 2.09 -6.57 1.53
C VAL A 127 2.67 -6.90 0.16
N ALA A 128 1.83 -7.39 -0.75
CA ALA A 128 2.23 -7.73 -2.12
C ALA A 128 2.73 -6.48 -2.87
N ALA A 129 1.98 -5.39 -2.82
CA ALA A 129 2.39 -4.14 -3.45
C ALA A 129 3.72 -3.63 -2.86
N SER A 130 3.84 -3.57 -1.54
CA SER A 130 5.05 -3.09 -0.87
C SER A 130 6.27 -3.98 -1.13
N LEU A 131 6.09 -5.30 -1.28
CA LEU A 131 7.19 -6.24 -1.55
C LEU A 131 7.60 -6.26 -3.03
N VAL A 132 6.62 -6.28 -3.94
CA VAL A 132 6.84 -6.56 -5.37
C VAL A 132 6.97 -5.30 -6.21
N GLY A 133 6.34 -4.20 -5.78
CA GLY A 133 6.22 -2.96 -6.55
C GLY A 133 5.16 -3.01 -7.65
N GLY A 134 4.87 -1.87 -8.23
CA GLY A 134 3.86 -1.72 -9.27
C GLY A 134 2.42 -1.84 -8.76
N VAL A 135 1.52 -2.23 -9.65
CA VAL A 135 0.18 -2.69 -9.30
C VAL A 135 0.21 -4.20 -9.20
N THR A 136 -0.36 -4.77 -8.13
CA THR A 136 -0.35 -6.21 -7.87
C THR A 136 -1.75 -6.76 -7.73
N ALA A 137 -1.95 -7.98 -8.22
CA ALA A 137 -3.11 -8.80 -7.93
C ALA A 137 -2.67 -10.05 -7.18
N SER A 138 -3.33 -10.36 -6.08
CA SER A 138 -2.96 -11.42 -5.14
C SER A 138 -4.16 -12.31 -4.83
N ALA A 139 -3.96 -13.61 -4.85
CA ALA A 139 -4.96 -14.58 -4.42
C ALA A 139 -4.28 -15.89 -4.02
N SER A 140 -4.79 -16.58 -3.00
CA SER A 140 -4.34 -17.93 -2.61
C SER A 140 -2.82 -18.05 -2.40
N GLY A 141 -2.17 -17.00 -1.88
CA GLY A 141 -0.72 -16.97 -1.64
C GLY A 141 0.14 -16.68 -2.87
N GLU A 142 -0.46 -16.47 -4.03
CA GLU A 142 0.22 -16.06 -5.26
C GLU A 142 0.04 -14.56 -5.52
N VAL A 143 0.97 -13.97 -6.25
CA VAL A 143 0.95 -12.57 -6.68
C VAL A 143 1.41 -12.44 -8.11
N VAL A 144 0.78 -11.53 -8.84
CA VAL A 144 1.22 -11.10 -10.16
C VAL A 144 1.29 -9.59 -10.22
N ARG A 145 2.31 -9.05 -10.90
CA ARG A 145 2.33 -7.63 -11.28
C ARG A 145 1.46 -7.43 -12.51
N VAL A 146 0.57 -6.46 -12.40
CA VAL A 146 -0.28 -6.03 -13.52
C VAL A 146 0.56 -5.15 -14.45
N PRO A 147 0.66 -5.48 -15.75
CA PRO A 147 1.28 -4.58 -16.70
C PRO A 147 0.58 -3.22 -16.73
N LEU A 148 1.34 -2.15 -16.79
CA LEU A 148 0.79 -0.79 -16.87
C LEU A 148 1.17 -0.17 -18.20
N ALA A 149 0.16 0.20 -19.00
CA ALA A 149 0.32 1.01 -20.21
C ALA A 149 0.12 2.52 -19.94
N LEU A 150 0.07 2.91 -18.65
CA LEU A 150 -0.15 4.27 -18.18
C LEU A 150 1.00 4.71 -17.28
N ASP A 151 1.33 6.01 -17.30
CA ASP A 151 2.24 6.67 -16.36
C ASP A 151 1.47 7.78 -15.60
N PRO A 152 0.62 7.39 -14.62
CA PRO A 152 -0.21 8.33 -13.88
C PRO A 152 0.56 9.05 -12.77
N THR A 153 0.06 10.21 -12.39
CA THR A 153 0.28 10.77 -11.06
C THR A 153 -0.81 10.26 -10.13
N ILE A 154 -0.41 9.87 -8.91
CA ILE A 154 -1.32 9.49 -7.83
C ILE A 154 -1.32 10.60 -6.79
N LEU A 155 -2.47 11.26 -6.61
CA LEU A 155 -2.67 12.18 -5.51
C LEU A 155 -3.27 11.41 -4.33
N ALA A 156 -2.61 11.44 -3.19
CA ALA A 156 -3.13 10.89 -1.95
C ALA A 156 -3.60 12.05 -1.06
N TRP A 157 -4.91 12.24 -0.94
CA TRP A 157 -5.49 13.16 0.03
C TRP A 157 -5.54 12.48 1.39
N VAL A 158 -4.76 12.99 2.34
CA VAL A 158 -4.51 12.39 3.66
C VAL A 158 -5.08 13.31 4.75
N PRO A 159 -6.22 12.98 5.37
CA PRO A 159 -6.76 13.77 6.47
C PRO A 159 -6.01 13.57 7.77
N ASP A 160 -6.20 14.46 8.75
CA ASP A 160 -5.60 14.34 10.09
C ASP A 160 -6.18 13.19 10.92
N THR A 161 -7.36 12.72 10.59
CA THR A 161 -8.02 11.60 11.27
C THR A 161 -7.32 10.28 10.98
N GLN A 162 -7.37 9.36 11.93
CA GLN A 162 -6.86 7.99 11.79
C GLN A 162 -8.01 6.99 11.79
N THR A 163 -7.82 5.87 11.11
CA THR A 163 -8.78 4.77 11.07
C THR A 163 -8.11 3.48 11.49
N SER A 164 -8.78 2.70 12.35
CA SER A 164 -8.39 1.34 12.66
C SER A 164 -8.88 0.40 11.56
N THR A 165 -7.96 -0.38 10.98
CA THR A 165 -8.30 -1.40 9.97
C THR A 165 -9.27 -2.43 10.53
N GLU A 166 -9.09 -2.85 11.79
CA GLU A 166 -9.97 -3.80 12.46
C GLU A 166 -11.40 -3.26 12.56
N LYS A 167 -11.59 -2.03 13.05
CA LYS A 167 -12.91 -1.38 13.13
C LYS A 167 -13.56 -1.21 11.76
N SER A 168 -12.76 -0.84 10.74
CA SER A 168 -13.25 -0.69 9.36
C SER A 168 -13.68 -2.02 8.76
N ARG A 169 -13.04 -3.12 9.15
CA ARG A 169 -13.37 -4.47 8.68
C ARG A 169 -14.60 -5.04 9.37
N THR A 170 -14.73 -4.87 10.69
CA THR A 170 -15.91 -5.32 11.45
C THR A 170 -17.20 -4.61 11.08
N ALA A 171 -17.12 -3.43 10.47
CA ALA A 171 -18.28 -2.70 9.95
C ALA A 171 -18.84 -3.30 8.64
N LEU A 172 -18.08 -4.16 7.96
CA LEU A 172 -18.53 -4.78 6.70
C LEU A 172 -19.52 -5.89 6.95
N SER A 173 -20.48 -6.05 6.02
CA SER A 173 -21.42 -7.16 6.05
C SER A 173 -20.71 -8.51 5.88
N SER A 174 -21.11 -9.51 6.64
CA SER A 174 -20.67 -10.90 6.46
C SER A 174 -21.30 -11.59 5.24
N THR A 175 -22.32 -10.97 4.62
CA THR A 175 -23.01 -11.49 3.44
C THR A 175 -22.99 -10.46 2.32
N LEU A 176 -22.85 -10.94 1.10
CA LEU A 176 -22.85 -10.13 -0.11
C LEU A 176 -23.92 -10.68 -1.08
N SER A 177 -24.67 -9.79 -1.73
CA SER A 177 -25.59 -10.22 -2.78
C SER A 177 -24.84 -10.74 -4.00
N LEU A 178 -25.41 -11.72 -4.71
CA LEU A 178 -24.81 -12.23 -5.93
C LEU A 178 -24.64 -11.12 -6.97
N SER A 179 -25.58 -10.18 -7.04
CA SER A 179 -25.50 -9.03 -7.97
C SER A 179 -24.32 -8.13 -7.64
N ASP A 180 -24.07 -7.81 -6.37
CA ASP A 180 -22.93 -6.98 -5.97
C ASP A 180 -21.59 -7.70 -6.19
N ALA A 181 -21.54 -9.03 -5.94
CA ALA A 181 -20.38 -9.85 -6.26
C ALA A 181 -20.05 -9.81 -7.75
N VAL A 182 -21.05 -9.97 -8.62
CA VAL A 182 -20.88 -9.89 -10.10
C VAL A 182 -20.38 -8.51 -10.54
N VAL A 183 -20.90 -7.43 -9.96
CA VAL A 183 -20.42 -6.07 -10.24
C VAL A 183 -18.95 -5.93 -9.88
N ASN A 184 -18.55 -6.34 -8.67
CA ASN A 184 -17.15 -6.22 -8.24
C ASN A 184 -16.19 -7.09 -9.05
N ILE A 185 -16.58 -8.32 -9.41
CA ILE A 185 -15.80 -9.17 -10.31
C ILE A 185 -15.60 -8.50 -11.67
N GLY A 186 -16.69 -7.96 -12.24
CA GLY A 186 -16.65 -7.26 -13.52
C GLY A 186 -15.78 -6.00 -13.49
N HIS A 187 -15.95 -5.16 -12.45
CA HIS A 187 -15.15 -3.94 -12.29
C HIS A 187 -13.68 -4.26 -12.04
N THR A 188 -13.36 -5.30 -11.25
CA THR A 188 -11.97 -5.75 -11.05
C THR A 188 -11.33 -6.17 -12.37
N ALA A 189 -12.01 -6.99 -13.17
CA ALA A 189 -11.52 -7.41 -14.48
C ALA A 189 -11.35 -6.22 -15.43
N LEU A 190 -12.32 -5.29 -15.43
CA LEU A 190 -12.28 -4.08 -16.24
C LEU A 190 -11.12 -3.17 -15.84
N LEU A 191 -10.86 -3.00 -14.53
CA LEU A 191 -9.75 -2.21 -14.00
C LEU A 191 -8.40 -2.77 -14.45
N LEU A 192 -8.19 -4.08 -14.32
CA LEU A 192 -6.95 -4.73 -14.76
C LEU A 192 -6.77 -4.60 -16.29
N GLY A 193 -7.83 -4.76 -17.07
CA GLY A 193 -7.83 -4.53 -18.51
C GLY A 193 -7.46 -3.09 -18.86
N ALA A 194 -8.13 -2.11 -18.26
CA ALA A 194 -7.91 -0.69 -18.52
C ALA A 194 -6.48 -0.24 -18.17
N LEU A 195 -5.93 -0.69 -17.03
CA LEU A 195 -4.55 -0.42 -16.65
C LEU A 195 -3.54 -1.02 -17.64
N SER A 196 -3.81 -2.24 -18.11
CA SER A 196 -2.91 -2.97 -19.02
C SER A 196 -2.95 -2.47 -20.47
N THR A 197 -4.09 -1.92 -20.92
CA THR A 197 -4.27 -1.39 -22.28
C THR A 197 -4.10 0.13 -22.37
N GLY A 198 -4.12 0.82 -21.23
CA GLY A 198 -4.06 2.29 -21.19
C GLY A 198 -5.41 2.96 -21.47
N ASP A 199 -6.53 2.25 -21.33
CA ASP A 199 -7.86 2.82 -21.57
C ASP A 199 -8.35 3.63 -20.37
N VAL A 200 -7.97 4.90 -20.36
CA VAL A 200 -8.31 5.86 -19.31
C VAL A 200 -9.83 6.05 -19.15
N ALA A 201 -10.60 5.94 -20.23
CA ALA A 201 -12.06 6.19 -20.21
C ALA A 201 -12.80 5.16 -19.33
N LEU A 202 -12.26 3.96 -19.17
CA LEU A 202 -12.86 2.91 -18.38
C LEU A 202 -12.52 2.99 -16.87
N LEU A 203 -11.44 3.70 -16.48
CA LEU A 203 -10.94 3.68 -15.10
C LEU A 203 -11.98 4.18 -14.09
N ARG A 204 -12.78 5.20 -14.44
CA ARG A 204 -13.78 5.78 -13.54
C ARG A 204 -14.88 4.78 -13.16
N ILE A 205 -15.38 4.01 -14.10
CA ILE A 205 -16.37 2.96 -13.81
C ILE A 205 -15.72 1.75 -13.17
N ALA A 206 -14.51 1.41 -13.61
CA ALA A 206 -13.78 0.26 -13.13
C ALA A 206 -13.34 0.35 -11.65
N THR A 207 -13.26 1.56 -11.08
CA THR A 207 -12.93 1.77 -9.65
C THR A 207 -14.16 1.84 -8.74
N GLN A 208 -15.39 1.69 -9.28
CA GLN A 208 -16.58 1.58 -8.45
C GLN A 208 -16.61 0.24 -7.71
N ASP A 209 -17.13 0.27 -6.48
CA ASP A 209 -17.16 -0.87 -5.56
C ASP A 209 -18.54 -1.02 -4.91
N ARG A 210 -18.92 -2.26 -4.60
CA ARG A 210 -20.16 -2.63 -3.91
C ARG A 210 -19.94 -3.39 -2.60
N ILE A 211 -18.66 -3.54 -2.19
CA ILE A 211 -18.32 -4.35 -1.02
C ILE A 211 -18.00 -3.49 0.19
N HIS A 212 -17.12 -2.49 0.05
CA HIS A 212 -16.55 -1.84 1.22
C HIS A 212 -16.57 -0.32 1.22
N GLN A 213 -16.46 0.36 0.05
CA GLN A 213 -16.23 1.81 0.01
C GLN A 213 -17.40 2.59 0.61
N ASP A 214 -18.63 2.30 0.20
CA ASP A 214 -19.82 3.04 0.65
C ASP A 214 -20.00 2.92 2.15
N ILE A 215 -19.80 1.73 2.71
CA ILE A 215 -19.91 1.46 4.16
C ILE A 215 -18.84 2.25 4.93
N ARG A 216 -17.60 2.25 4.45
CA ARG A 216 -16.48 2.96 5.07
C ARG A 216 -16.63 4.47 4.95
N LEU A 217 -17.04 4.97 3.79
CA LEU A 217 -17.24 6.40 3.53
C LEU A 217 -18.41 6.98 4.31
N ALA A 218 -19.45 6.20 4.61
CA ALA A 218 -20.53 6.63 5.50
C ALA A 218 -20.03 7.01 6.90
N ASN A 219 -18.93 6.38 7.35
CA ASN A 219 -18.28 6.69 8.63
C ASN A 219 -17.10 7.68 8.51
N ALA A 220 -16.80 8.16 7.31
CA ALA A 220 -15.69 9.06 7.01
C ALA A 220 -16.12 10.21 6.07
N PRO A 221 -16.94 11.17 6.56
CA PRO A 221 -17.54 12.21 5.71
C PRO A 221 -16.50 13.10 5.00
N GLY A 222 -15.33 13.34 5.63
CA GLY A 222 -14.22 14.05 4.98
C GLY A 222 -13.66 13.30 3.78
N SER A 223 -13.49 11.98 3.90
CA SER A 223 -13.05 11.12 2.80
C SER A 223 -14.10 11.05 1.69
N LYS A 224 -15.39 11.00 2.05
CA LYS A 224 -16.49 11.07 1.07
C LYS A 224 -16.45 12.36 0.29
N ALA A 225 -16.29 13.50 0.97
CA ALA A 225 -16.19 14.81 0.32
C ALA A 225 -14.96 14.89 -0.60
N ALA A 226 -13.81 14.34 -0.19
CA ALA A 226 -12.60 14.29 -1.00
C ALA A 226 -12.77 13.41 -2.25
N LEU A 227 -13.42 12.25 -2.12
CA LEU A 227 -13.72 11.36 -3.24
C LEU A 227 -14.65 12.06 -4.25
N ASP A 228 -15.73 12.68 -3.78
CA ASP A 228 -16.70 13.38 -4.63
C ASP A 228 -16.06 14.59 -5.33
N ALA A 229 -15.25 15.36 -4.61
CA ALA A 229 -14.47 16.46 -5.19
C ALA A 229 -13.52 15.96 -6.29
N ALA A 230 -12.75 14.91 -6.04
CA ALA A 230 -11.85 14.31 -7.03
C ALA A 230 -12.61 13.86 -8.29
N LEU A 231 -13.75 13.17 -8.12
CA LEU A 231 -14.56 12.66 -9.22
C LEU A 231 -15.30 13.77 -9.99
N SER A 232 -15.42 14.98 -9.46
CA SER A 232 -15.95 16.14 -10.17
C SER A 232 -14.91 16.86 -11.04
N THR A 233 -13.65 16.43 -11.01
CA THR A 233 -12.54 16.96 -11.81
C THR A 233 -12.23 16.12 -13.04
N ASN A 234 -11.11 16.45 -13.72
CA ASN A 234 -10.52 15.65 -14.80
C ASN A 234 -9.75 14.43 -14.30
N ALA A 235 -9.88 14.04 -13.01
CA ALA A 235 -9.28 12.81 -12.51
C ALA A 235 -9.80 11.59 -13.31
N TRP A 236 -8.91 10.70 -13.66
CA TRP A 236 -9.28 9.46 -14.36
C TRP A 236 -10.17 8.60 -13.48
N CYS A 237 -9.77 8.44 -12.22
CA CYS A 237 -10.56 7.76 -11.20
C CYS A 237 -10.08 8.15 -9.80
N ALA A 238 -10.86 7.76 -8.78
CA ALA A 238 -10.50 7.91 -7.38
C ALA A 238 -11.13 6.79 -6.56
N TRP A 239 -10.50 6.43 -5.43
CA TRP A 239 -10.97 5.37 -4.53
C TRP A 239 -10.51 5.61 -3.09
N LEU A 240 -11.17 4.95 -2.14
CA LEU A 240 -10.74 4.91 -0.75
C LEU A 240 -9.52 3.98 -0.61
N SER A 241 -8.37 4.52 -0.21
CA SER A 241 -7.12 3.77 -0.08
C SER A 241 -7.14 2.83 1.12
N GLY A 242 -7.14 1.54 0.87
CA GLY A 242 -7.22 0.51 1.90
C GLY A 242 -8.45 0.65 2.78
N SER A 243 -8.27 0.71 4.10
CA SER A 243 -9.35 0.96 5.06
C SER A 243 -9.73 2.44 5.18
N GLY A 244 -9.04 3.31 4.48
CA GLY A 244 -9.14 4.76 4.62
C GLY A 244 -8.30 5.28 5.81
N PRO A 245 -8.43 6.58 6.15
CA PRO A 245 -9.32 7.57 5.57
C PRO A 245 -8.75 8.26 4.32
N THR A 246 -7.54 7.93 3.85
CA THR A 246 -6.96 8.50 2.64
C THR A 246 -7.79 8.17 1.39
N VAL A 247 -7.95 9.16 0.53
CA VAL A 247 -8.48 9.01 -0.82
C VAL A 247 -7.34 9.10 -1.82
N ALA A 248 -7.20 8.07 -2.65
CA ALA A 248 -6.27 8.05 -3.76
C ALA A 248 -6.96 8.49 -5.05
N VAL A 249 -6.29 9.33 -5.83
CA VAL A 249 -6.78 9.90 -7.08
C VAL A 249 -5.75 9.63 -8.16
N MET A 250 -6.16 9.03 -9.26
CA MET A 250 -5.31 8.79 -10.43
C MET A 250 -5.61 9.82 -11.51
N CYS A 251 -4.60 10.46 -12.05
CA CYS A 251 -4.75 11.49 -13.05
C CYS A 251 -3.53 11.63 -13.98
N ALA A 252 -3.67 12.43 -15.03
CA ALA A 252 -2.55 12.87 -15.83
C ALA A 252 -1.67 13.82 -15.01
N LYS A 253 -0.36 13.77 -15.22
CA LYS A 253 0.61 14.64 -14.54
C LYS A 253 0.32 16.13 -14.77
N SER A 254 -0.16 16.49 -15.96
CA SER A 254 -0.56 17.86 -16.30
C SER A 254 -1.68 18.41 -15.43
N ASP A 255 -2.58 17.55 -14.95
CA ASP A 255 -3.80 17.93 -14.24
C ASP A 255 -3.64 17.87 -12.71
N ALA A 256 -2.56 17.24 -12.24
CA ALA A 256 -2.33 16.95 -10.82
C ALA A 256 -2.48 18.19 -9.91
N LYS A 257 -1.82 19.31 -10.25
CA LYS A 257 -1.89 20.55 -9.45
C LYS A 257 -3.29 21.15 -9.40
N GLN A 258 -3.99 21.14 -10.53
CA GLN A 258 -5.35 21.65 -10.59
C GLN A 258 -6.29 20.79 -9.75
N ILE A 259 -6.20 19.46 -9.89
CA ILE A 259 -7.02 18.52 -9.12
C ILE A 259 -6.71 18.66 -7.62
N ALA A 260 -5.43 18.70 -7.24
CA ALA A 260 -5.02 18.87 -5.84
C ALA A 260 -5.62 20.13 -5.21
N SER A 261 -5.71 21.24 -5.96
CA SER A 261 -6.27 22.51 -5.47
C SER A 261 -7.79 22.47 -5.24
N GLN A 262 -8.49 21.49 -5.82
CA GLN A 262 -9.94 21.30 -5.66
C GLN A 262 -10.31 20.31 -4.57
N LEU A 263 -9.33 19.60 -4.00
CA LEU A 263 -9.56 18.70 -2.87
C LEU A 263 -9.77 19.48 -1.57
N PRO A 264 -10.52 18.93 -0.60
CA PRO A 264 -10.77 19.61 0.67
C PRO A 264 -9.48 20.00 1.40
N GLN A 265 -9.43 21.22 1.93
CA GLN A 265 -8.28 21.75 2.69
C GLN A 265 -8.13 21.14 4.10
N THR A 266 -8.98 20.18 4.46
CA THR A 266 -8.95 19.45 5.75
C THR A 266 -8.01 18.24 5.73
N GLY A 267 -7.17 18.14 4.71
CA GLY A 267 -6.16 17.09 4.58
C GLY A 267 -5.00 17.57 3.73
N ASP A 268 -3.85 16.92 3.90
CA ASP A 268 -2.67 17.12 3.06
C ASP A 268 -2.80 16.35 1.75
N VAL A 269 -2.27 16.88 0.65
CA VAL A 269 -2.21 16.19 -0.63
C VAL A 269 -0.76 15.82 -0.92
N LEU A 270 -0.48 14.52 -0.98
CA LEU A 270 0.80 13.99 -1.43
C LEU A 270 0.73 13.69 -2.94
N GLU A 271 1.62 14.28 -3.73
CA GLU A 271 1.80 13.94 -5.14
C GLU A 271 2.82 12.81 -5.25
N LEU A 272 2.37 11.64 -5.70
CA LEU A 272 3.11 10.39 -5.71
C LEU A 272 3.14 9.79 -7.12
N THR A 273 4.10 8.89 -7.34
CA THR A 273 4.16 8.00 -8.49
C THR A 273 3.99 6.55 -8.04
N ILE A 274 3.77 5.65 -8.98
CA ILE A 274 3.77 4.21 -8.71
C ILE A 274 5.22 3.76 -8.54
N ASP A 275 5.56 3.20 -7.38
CA ASP A 275 6.89 2.60 -7.15
C ASP A 275 6.99 1.28 -7.90
N GLN A 276 7.94 1.18 -8.82
CA GLN A 276 8.11 0.00 -9.68
C GLN A 276 9.02 -1.07 -9.07
N HIS A 277 9.72 -0.78 -7.99
CA HIS A 277 10.76 -1.65 -7.46
C HIS A 277 10.29 -2.54 -6.31
N GLY A 278 9.37 -2.04 -5.47
CA GLY A 278 8.99 -2.70 -4.24
C GLY A 278 10.11 -2.63 -3.19
N ALA A 279 10.19 -3.65 -2.32
CA ALA A 279 11.24 -3.75 -1.32
C ALA A 279 12.61 -3.97 -1.96
N VAL A 280 13.60 -3.18 -1.52
CA VAL A 280 15.01 -3.29 -1.95
C VAL A 280 15.95 -3.23 -0.75
N ILE A 281 17.06 -3.94 -0.83
CA ILE A 281 18.16 -3.89 0.15
C ILE A 281 19.21 -2.90 -0.35
N ILE A 282 19.64 -1.97 0.51
CA ILE A 282 20.59 -0.89 0.22
C ILE A 282 21.78 -0.97 1.17
#